data_65003d775dfa677dee6adb99ac58cf73
#
_entry.id   65003d775dfa677dee6adb99ac58cf73
#
_cell.length_a   1.000
_cell.length_b   1.000
_cell.length_c   1.000
_cell.angle_alpha   90.00
_cell.angle_beta   90.00
_cell.angle_gamma   90.00
#
_symmetry.space_group_name_H-M   'P 1'
#
loop_
_entity.id
_entity.type
_entity.pdbx_description
1 polymer ?
#
loop_
_entity_poly.entity_id
_entity_poly.type
_entity_poly.pdbx_seq_one_letter_code
_entity_poly.pdbx_strand_id
1 'polypeptide(L)'
;MDAKFERRFKSFCNSLDALAEARQRDLSDSFVLSGTSAKFSITFDLSWKVMKDILVQYYLITGFVTGSPREVLRESFKAKLISDDAWMDMLKVRNELAHDYDCEVV
;
A
#
# COMPACT_ATOMS: atom_id res chain seq x y z
N MET A 1 10.82 11.62 13.81
CA MET A 1 10.05 12.00 12.62
C MET A 1 8.95 12.94 13.03
N ASP A 2 8.36 13.66 12.06
CA ASP A 2 7.38 14.69 12.38
C ASP A 2 5.99 14.09 12.67
N ALA A 3 5.08 14.96 13.14
CA ALA A 3 3.73 14.55 13.49
C ALA A 3 2.91 14.05 12.30
N LYS A 4 3.23 14.54 11.09
CA LYS A 4 2.55 14.09 9.86
C LYS A 4 2.90 12.64 9.56
N PHE A 5 4.16 12.26 9.70
CA PHE A 5 4.60 10.88 9.54
C PHE A 5 3.92 9.97 10.57
N GLU A 6 3.89 10.39 11.82
CA GLU A 6 3.29 9.59 12.89
C GLU A 6 1.81 9.31 12.62
N ARG A 7 1.07 10.31 12.15
CA ARG A 7 -0.34 10.13 11.80
C ARG A 7 -0.52 9.17 10.64
N ARG A 8 0.31 9.29 9.60
CA ARG A 8 0.23 8.38 8.44
C ARG A 8 0.58 6.96 8.85
N PHE A 9 1.63 6.80 9.64
CA PHE A 9 2.03 5.47 10.11
C PHE A 9 0.93 4.83 10.96
N LYS A 10 0.31 5.60 11.84
CA LYS A 10 -0.81 5.12 12.64
C LYS A 10 -1.99 4.71 11.75
N SER A 11 -2.31 5.52 10.74
CA SER A 11 -3.37 5.20 9.79
C SER A 11 -3.07 3.91 9.04
N PHE A 12 -1.82 3.70 8.64
CA PHE A 12 -1.39 2.46 8.01
C PHE A 12 -1.59 1.26 8.94
N CYS A 13 -1.15 1.37 10.19
CA CYS A 13 -1.29 0.27 11.16
C CYS A 13 -2.77 -0.06 11.40
N ASN A 14 -3.62 0.95 11.55
CA ASN A 14 -5.06 0.74 11.75
C ASN A 14 -5.69 0.09 10.53
N SER A 15 -5.30 0.51 9.33
CA SER A 15 -5.80 -0.07 8.07
C SER A 15 -5.36 -1.52 7.92
N LEU A 16 -4.11 -1.83 8.28
CA LEU A 16 -3.58 -3.18 8.24
C LEU A 16 -4.33 -4.10 9.21
N ASP A 17 -4.61 -3.63 10.41
CA ASP A 17 -5.38 -4.39 11.41
C ASP A 17 -6.79 -4.68 10.89
N ALA A 18 -7.43 -3.70 10.28
CA ALA A 18 -8.76 -3.90 9.69
C ALA A 18 -8.73 -4.89 8.53
N LEU A 19 -7.71 -4.83 7.68
CA LEU A 19 -7.53 -5.79 6.58
C LEU A 19 -7.32 -7.21 7.12
N ALA A 20 -6.59 -7.35 8.21
CA ALA A 20 -6.28 -8.66 8.80
C ALA A 20 -7.55 -9.41 9.24
N GLU A 21 -8.65 -8.71 9.52
CA GLU A 21 -9.92 -9.33 9.86
C GLU A 21 -10.46 -10.22 8.72
N ALA A 22 -10.03 -10.01 7.49
CA ALA A 22 -10.44 -10.83 6.35
C ALA A 22 -10.13 -12.31 6.56
N ARG A 23 -9.12 -12.64 7.37
CA ARG A 23 -8.78 -14.03 7.70
C ARG A 23 -9.90 -14.77 8.42
N GLN A 24 -10.80 -14.03 9.07
CA GLN A 24 -11.90 -14.59 9.87
C GLN A 24 -13.25 -14.46 9.16
N ARG A 25 -13.23 -14.01 7.91
CA ARG A 25 -14.44 -13.77 7.13
C ARG A 25 -14.56 -14.77 5.99
N ASP A 26 -15.78 -14.91 5.49
CA ASP A 26 -16.07 -15.77 4.34
C ASP A 26 -15.85 -14.98 3.04
N LEU A 27 -14.72 -15.21 2.39
CA LEU A 27 -14.36 -14.52 1.15
C LEU A 27 -15.20 -14.94 -0.05
N SER A 28 -16.04 -15.97 0.08
CA SER A 28 -16.99 -16.33 -0.97
C SER A 28 -18.21 -15.41 -0.97
N ASP A 29 -18.43 -14.67 0.12
CA ASP A 29 -19.45 -13.63 0.19
C ASP A 29 -18.98 -12.40 -0.60
N SER A 30 -19.78 -11.94 -1.55
CA SER A 30 -19.39 -10.83 -2.44
C SER A 30 -19.19 -9.50 -1.70
N PHE A 31 -19.95 -9.24 -0.65
CA PHE A 31 -19.74 -8.04 0.17
C PHE A 31 -18.42 -8.10 0.92
N VAL A 32 -18.11 -9.27 1.48
CA VAL A 32 -16.83 -9.47 2.18
C VAL A 32 -15.68 -9.33 1.22
N LEU A 33 -15.78 -9.92 0.04
CA LEU A 33 -14.72 -9.86 -0.98
C LEU A 33 -14.51 -8.40 -1.44
N SER A 34 -15.58 -7.69 -1.75
CA SER A 34 -15.50 -6.29 -2.18
C SER A 34 -14.90 -5.41 -1.08
N GLY A 35 -15.34 -5.59 0.17
CA GLY A 35 -14.82 -4.84 1.30
C GLY A 35 -13.35 -5.13 1.56
N THR A 36 -12.94 -6.39 1.44
CA THR A 36 -11.55 -6.81 1.59
C THR A 36 -10.69 -6.19 0.50
N SER A 37 -11.14 -6.20 -0.74
CA SER A 37 -10.41 -5.60 -1.87
C SER A 37 -10.22 -4.10 -1.66
N ALA A 38 -11.25 -3.40 -1.21
CA ALA A 38 -11.15 -1.96 -0.91
C ALA A 38 -10.15 -1.69 0.22
N LYS A 39 -10.21 -2.47 1.30
CA LYS A 39 -9.28 -2.34 2.42
C LYS A 39 -7.84 -2.65 2.01
N PHE A 40 -7.65 -3.65 1.13
CA PHE A 40 -6.33 -3.97 0.60
C PHE A 40 -5.75 -2.77 -0.16
N SER A 41 -6.52 -2.17 -1.06
CA SER A 41 -6.05 -1.02 -1.86
C SER A 41 -5.67 0.17 -0.98
N ILE A 42 -6.49 0.49 0.01
CA ILE A 42 -6.21 1.58 0.96
C ILE A 42 -4.95 1.29 1.76
N THR A 43 -4.83 0.07 2.29
CA THR A 43 -3.68 -0.33 3.10
C THR A 43 -2.40 -0.32 2.27
N PHE A 44 -2.45 -0.84 1.04
CA PHE A 44 -1.29 -0.82 0.15
C PHE A 44 -0.85 0.62 -0.13
N ASP A 45 -1.80 1.51 -0.46
CA ASP A 45 -1.45 2.91 -0.75
C ASP A 45 -0.83 3.61 0.46
N LEU A 46 -1.32 3.34 1.65
CA LEU A 46 -0.71 3.87 2.87
C LEU A 46 0.71 3.30 3.07
N SER A 47 0.91 2.01 2.76
CA SER A 47 2.21 1.37 2.96
C SER A 47 3.31 2.01 2.12
N TRP A 48 3.08 2.24 0.81
CA TRP A 48 4.12 2.82 -0.02
C TRP A 48 4.36 4.30 0.30
N LYS A 49 3.33 5.00 0.76
CA LYS A 49 3.50 6.40 1.22
C LYS A 49 4.33 6.46 2.50
N VAL A 50 4.13 5.53 3.42
CA VAL A 50 4.97 5.40 4.62
C VAL A 50 6.41 5.08 4.22
N MET A 51 6.62 4.16 3.28
CA MET A 51 7.96 3.84 2.78
C MET A 51 8.64 5.08 2.21
N LYS A 52 7.92 5.87 1.41
CA LYS A 52 8.46 7.11 0.85
C LYS A 52 8.87 8.08 1.95
N ASP A 53 8.04 8.25 2.97
CA ASP A 53 8.39 9.10 4.11
C ASP A 53 9.68 8.63 4.79
N ILE A 54 9.82 7.33 4.99
CA ILE A 54 11.03 6.75 5.59
C ILE A 54 12.25 6.99 4.72
N LEU A 55 12.13 6.75 3.41
CA LEU A 55 13.23 6.96 2.47
C LEU A 55 13.69 8.41 2.46
N VAL A 56 12.77 9.34 2.46
CA VAL A 56 13.08 10.77 2.42
C VAL A 56 13.66 11.24 3.76
N GLN A 57 13.02 10.89 4.87
CA GLN A 57 13.37 11.45 6.18
C GLN A 57 14.50 10.73 6.89
N TYR A 58 14.58 9.40 6.71
CA TYR A 58 15.59 8.57 7.39
C TYR A 58 16.80 8.29 6.53
N TYR A 59 16.56 7.94 5.26
CA TYR A 59 17.64 7.57 4.34
C TYR A 59 18.10 8.76 3.52
N LEU A 60 17.45 9.92 3.67
CA LEU A 60 17.77 11.17 2.97
C LEU A 60 17.78 11.01 1.46
N ILE A 61 16.96 10.10 0.94
CA ILE A 61 16.83 9.89 -0.49
C ILE A 61 15.89 10.95 -1.04
N THR A 62 16.40 11.76 -1.97
CA THR A 62 15.64 12.79 -2.66
C THR A 62 15.68 12.55 -4.15
N GLY A 63 14.93 13.32 -4.91
CA GLY A 63 15.00 13.24 -6.36
C GLY A 63 14.17 12.11 -6.95
N PHE A 64 13.06 11.73 -6.31
CA PHE A 64 12.11 10.83 -6.96
C PHE A 64 11.62 11.47 -8.26
N VAL A 65 11.82 10.77 -9.38
CA VAL A 65 11.51 11.31 -10.70
C VAL A 65 10.00 11.41 -10.89
N THR A 66 9.27 10.34 -10.57
CA THR A 66 7.82 10.27 -10.74
C THR A 66 7.07 10.30 -9.42
N GLY A 67 7.71 9.86 -8.33
CA GLY A 67 7.06 9.67 -7.05
C GLY A 67 6.00 8.57 -7.07
N SER A 68 6.02 7.70 -8.08
CA SER A 68 5.05 6.64 -8.25
C SER A 68 5.27 5.52 -7.22
N PRO A 69 4.23 4.70 -6.93
CA PRO A 69 4.40 3.54 -6.07
C PRO A 69 5.52 2.62 -6.54
N ARG A 70 5.63 2.37 -7.84
CA ARG A 70 6.66 1.50 -8.41
C ARG A 70 8.07 2.02 -8.11
N GLU A 71 8.28 3.32 -8.30
CA GLU A 71 9.58 3.93 -8.02
C GLU A 71 9.92 3.84 -6.53
N VAL A 72 8.94 4.11 -5.66
CA VAL A 72 9.14 4.04 -4.21
C VAL A 72 9.48 2.60 -3.79
N LEU A 73 8.79 1.60 -4.34
CA LEU A 73 9.10 0.20 -4.03
C LEU A 73 10.52 -0.15 -4.49
N ARG A 74 10.93 0.28 -5.68
CA ARG A 74 12.29 0.03 -6.18
C ARG A 74 13.35 0.63 -5.25
N GLU A 75 13.15 1.87 -4.84
CA GLU A 75 14.07 2.52 -3.91
C GLU A 75 14.06 1.85 -2.54
N SER A 76 12.90 1.35 -2.10
CA SER A 76 12.79 0.61 -0.85
C SER A 76 13.55 -0.72 -0.90
N PHE A 77 13.53 -1.43 -2.03
CA PHE A 77 14.35 -2.62 -2.24
C PHE A 77 15.84 -2.28 -2.20
N LYS A 78 16.26 -1.22 -2.89
CA LYS A 78 17.66 -0.78 -2.89
C LYS A 78 18.15 -0.44 -1.49
N ALA A 79 17.32 0.20 -0.70
CA ALA A 79 17.63 0.58 0.68
C ALA A 79 17.52 -0.59 1.66
N LYS A 80 17.07 -1.76 1.19
CA LYS A 80 16.82 -2.96 2.02
C LYS A 80 15.74 -2.74 3.07
N LEU A 81 14.85 -1.79 2.84
CA LEU A 81 13.67 -1.56 3.67
C LEU A 81 12.66 -2.70 3.48
N ILE A 82 12.57 -3.21 2.28
CA ILE A 82 11.79 -4.40 1.92
C ILE A 82 12.67 -5.35 1.12
N SER A 83 12.33 -6.65 1.15
CA SER A 83 13.11 -7.66 0.44
C SER A 83 12.27 -8.71 -0.27
N ASP A 84 10.95 -8.75 -0.02
CA ASP A 84 10.08 -9.77 -0.58
C ASP A 84 9.47 -9.30 -1.90
N ASP A 85 9.55 -10.15 -2.93
CA ASP A 85 8.97 -9.88 -4.25
C ASP A 85 7.45 -9.72 -4.22
N ALA A 86 6.79 -10.18 -3.15
CA ALA A 86 5.35 -10.02 -2.98
C ALA A 86 4.91 -8.56 -3.08
N TRP A 87 5.78 -7.61 -2.77
CA TRP A 87 5.45 -6.19 -2.89
C TRP A 87 5.11 -5.78 -4.32
N MET A 88 5.85 -6.33 -5.31
CA MET A 88 5.56 -6.04 -6.72
C MET A 88 4.27 -6.72 -7.17
N ASP A 89 3.99 -7.92 -6.66
CA ASP A 89 2.73 -8.62 -6.92
C ASP A 89 1.55 -7.85 -6.34
N MET A 90 1.69 -7.32 -5.13
CA MET A 90 0.67 -6.50 -4.49
C MET A 90 0.39 -5.22 -5.28
N LEU A 91 1.43 -4.58 -5.81
CA LEU A 91 1.26 -3.41 -6.68
C LEU A 91 0.44 -3.76 -7.92
N LYS A 92 0.74 -4.89 -8.53
CA LYS A 92 0.02 -5.37 -9.71
C LYS A 92 -1.47 -5.59 -9.39
N VAL A 93 -1.75 -6.28 -8.29
CA VAL A 93 -3.14 -6.53 -7.87
C VAL A 93 -3.87 -5.21 -7.60
N ARG A 94 -3.22 -4.29 -6.88
CA ARG A 94 -3.81 -2.98 -6.60
C ARG A 94 -4.17 -2.23 -7.89
N ASN A 95 -3.29 -2.28 -8.89
CA ASN A 95 -3.53 -1.62 -10.17
C ASN A 95 -4.66 -2.28 -10.95
N GLU A 96 -4.74 -3.61 -10.90
CA GLU A 96 -5.83 -4.36 -11.52
C GLU A 96 -7.19 -4.01 -10.88
N LEU A 97 -7.23 -3.92 -9.56
CA LEU A 97 -8.46 -3.55 -8.85
C LEU A 97 -8.92 -2.14 -9.24
N ALA A 98 -8.00 -1.18 -9.34
CA ALA A 98 -8.33 0.17 -9.76
C ALA A 98 -8.86 0.19 -11.20
N HIS A 99 -8.28 -0.61 -12.08
CA HIS A 99 -8.69 -0.70 -13.48
C HIS A 99 -10.08 -1.33 -13.62
N ASP A 100 -10.36 -2.38 -12.86
CA ASP A 100 -11.66 -3.04 -12.86
C ASP A 100 -12.75 -2.08 -12.42
N TYR A 101 -12.47 -1.23 -11.43
CA TYR A 101 -13.39 -0.21 -10.98
C TYR A 101 -13.72 0.78 -12.09
N ASP A 102 -12.71 1.24 -12.81
CA ASP A 102 -12.90 2.19 -13.92
C ASP A 102 -13.73 1.56 -15.04
N CYS A 103 -13.58 0.28 -15.31
CA CYS A 103 -14.36 -0.44 -16.30
C CYS A 103 -15.82 -0.57 -15.90
N GLU A 104 -16.13 -0.72 -14.63
CA GLU A 104 -17.51 -0.83 -14.14
C GLU A 104 -18.28 0.48 -14.21
N VAL A 105 -17.58 1.60 -14.15
CA VAL A 105 -18.20 2.94 -14.18
C VAL A 105 -18.64 3.32 -15.59
N VAL A 106 -18.11 2.67 -16.59
CA VAL A 106 -18.48 2.90 -17.98
C VAL A 106 -19.70 2.07 -18.34
#